data_304f485ea970c1088452bd58c20794e1
#
_entry.id   304f485ea970c1088452bd58c20794e1
#
_cell.length_a   1.000
_cell.length_b   1.000
_cell.length_c   1.000
_cell.angle_alpha   90.00
_cell.angle_beta   90.00
_cell.angle_gamma   90.00
#
_symmetry.space_group_name_H-M   'P 1'
#
loop_
_entity.id
_entity.type
_entity.pdbx_description
1 polymer ?
#
loop_
_entity_poly.entity_id
_entity_poly.type
_entity_poly.pdbx_seq_one_letter_code
_entity_poly.pdbx_strand_id
1 'polypeptide(L)' 'MENVYTCSVCSVEFDEYSEGGTVGNFGMLPVAFCPTCLACMLDMSDQMKEPEEG' A
#
# COMPACT_ATOMS: atom_id res chain seq x y z
N MET A 1 -9.70 12.13 15.55
CA MET A 1 -10.14 11.48 14.97
C MET A 1 -9.42 10.41 14.43
N GLU A 2 -9.83 9.50 13.80
CA GLU A 2 -9.13 8.44 13.38
C GLU A 2 -8.53 8.70 12.07
N ASN A 3 -7.45 8.06 11.71
CA ASN A 3 -6.86 8.17 10.40
C ASN A 3 -7.13 6.89 9.64
N VAL A 4 -8.40 6.53 9.62
CA VAL A 4 -8.81 5.29 8.97
C VAL A 4 -9.08 5.57 7.50
N TYR A 5 -8.51 4.73 6.64
CA TYR A 5 -8.68 4.87 5.21
C TYR A 5 -9.13 3.55 4.63
N THR A 6 -9.65 3.59 3.44
CA THR A 6 -10.09 2.38 2.76
C THR A 6 -9.11 2.07 1.64
N CYS A 7 -8.57 0.88 1.64
CA CYS A 7 -7.62 0.48 0.63
C CYS A 7 -8.24 0.56 -0.75
N SER A 8 -7.51 1.12 -1.69
CA SER A 8 -8.01 1.26 -3.05
C SER A 8 -7.89 -0.06 -3.81
N VAL A 9 -7.22 -1.02 -3.25
CA VAL A 9 -6.99 -2.30 -3.92
C VAL A 9 -7.95 -3.35 -3.41
N CYS A 10 -7.98 -3.58 -2.12
CA CYS A 10 -8.81 -4.64 -1.57
C CYS A 10 -9.99 -4.10 -0.77
N SER A 11 -10.10 -2.80 -0.66
CA SER A 11 -11.24 -2.17 0.01
C SER A 11 -11.34 -2.48 1.50
N VAL A 12 -10.23 -2.82 2.11
CA VAL A 12 -10.25 -3.07 3.54
C VAL A 12 -9.94 -1.76 4.25
N GLU A 13 -10.51 -1.56 5.40
CA GLU A 13 -10.24 -0.37 6.18
C GLU A 13 -8.99 -0.59 7.01
N PHE A 14 -8.15 0.41 7.09
CA PHE A 14 -6.94 0.32 7.87
C PHE A 14 -6.63 1.69 8.46
N ASP A 15 -5.87 1.69 9.55
CA ASP A 15 -5.49 2.91 10.22
C ASP A 15 -4.03 3.16 9.88
N GLU A 16 -3.78 4.21 9.11
CA GLU A 16 -2.43 4.49 8.66
C GLU A 16 -1.49 4.76 9.82
N TYR A 17 -2.01 5.38 10.87
CA TYR A 17 -1.18 5.73 12.00
C TYR A 17 -0.84 4.50 12.84
N SER A 18 -1.80 3.63 13.02
CA SER A 18 -1.62 2.49 13.90
C SER A 18 -1.12 1.26 13.15
N GLU A 19 -1.64 1.00 11.99
CA GLU A 19 -1.29 -0.21 11.25
C GLU A 19 -0.26 0.03 10.18
N GLY A 20 -0.17 1.22 9.69
CA GLY A 20 0.77 1.51 8.63
C GLY A 20 0.07 1.61 7.30
N GLY A 21 0.77 1.33 6.24
CA GLY A 21 0.22 1.51 4.92
C GLY A 21 0.65 2.84 4.36
N THR A 22 0.03 3.27 3.30
CA THR A 22 0.38 4.52 2.68
C THR A 22 -0.86 5.15 2.05
N VAL A 23 -0.90 6.46 2.04
CA VAL A 23 -1.99 7.16 1.41
C VAL A 23 -1.40 8.30 0.60
N GLY A 24 -2.09 8.67 -0.44
CA GLY A 24 -1.61 9.76 -1.28
C GLY A 24 -2.66 10.15 -2.27
N ASN A 25 -2.23 10.88 -3.31
CA ASN A 25 -3.14 11.31 -4.35
C ASN A 25 -2.56 10.92 -5.68
N PHE A 26 -3.43 10.49 -6.56
CA PHE A 26 -3.02 10.18 -7.90
C PHE A 26 -3.81 11.11 -8.77
N GLY A 27 -3.19 12.18 -9.20
CA GLY A 27 -3.91 13.21 -9.90
C GLY A 27 -4.85 13.90 -8.97
N MET A 28 -6.11 13.83 -9.22
CA MET A 28 -7.12 14.44 -8.38
C MET A 28 -7.83 13.41 -7.53
N LEU A 29 -7.41 12.16 -7.60
CA LEU A 29 -8.09 11.11 -6.87
C LEU A 29 -7.27 10.67 -5.67
N PRO A 30 -7.89 10.61 -4.50
CA PRO A 30 -7.17 10.12 -3.32
C PRO A 30 -7.09 8.61 -3.40
N VAL A 31 -5.93 8.07 -3.07
CA VAL A 31 -5.74 6.63 -3.07
C VAL A 31 -5.09 6.23 -1.76
N ALA A 32 -5.27 4.99 -1.38
CA ALA A 32 -4.70 4.48 -0.15
C ALA A 32 -4.39 2.99 -0.34
N PHE A 33 -3.33 2.54 0.31
CA PHE A 33 -2.95 1.14 0.23
C PHE A 33 -2.73 0.64 1.64
N CYS A 34 -3.42 -0.42 2.00
CA CYS A 34 -3.29 -0.99 3.33
C CYS A 34 -1.90 -1.64 3.47
N PRO A 35 -1.45 -1.86 4.69
CA PRO A 35 -0.12 -2.43 4.88
C PRO A 35 0.05 -3.80 4.25
N THR A 36 -1.03 -4.55 4.14
CA THR A 36 -0.95 -5.85 3.52
C THR A 36 -0.72 -5.72 2.01
N CYS A 37 -1.49 -4.87 1.36
CA CYS A 37 -1.33 -4.66 -0.07
C CYS A 37 0.00 -3.99 -0.38
N LEU A 38 0.40 -3.07 0.47
CA LEU A 38 1.67 -2.40 0.29
C LEU A 38 2.82 -3.39 0.37
N ALA A 39 2.78 -4.27 1.34
CA ALA A 39 3.82 -5.28 1.50
C ALA A 39 3.83 -6.23 0.30
N CYS A 40 2.66 -6.55 -0.19
CA CYS A 40 2.56 -7.43 -1.34
C CYS A 40 3.19 -6.79 -2.57
N MET A 41 2.95 -5.51 -2.77
CA MET A 41 3.52 -4.81 -3.90
C MET A 41 5.04 -4.73 -3.78
N LEU A 42 5.54 -4.47 -2.60
CA LEU A 42 6.97 -4.40 -2.40
C LEU A 42 7.62 -5.77 -2.62
N ASP A 43 6.94 -6.81 -2.20
CA ASP A 43 7.46 -8.14 -2.36
C ASP A 43 7.55 -8.50 -3.85
N MET A 44 6.53 -8.17 -4.60
CA MET A 44 6.56 -8.42 -6.02
C MET A 44 7.66 -7.63 -6.70
N SER A 45 7.81 -6.40 -6.31
CA SER A 45 8.82 -5.55 -6.90
C SER A 45 10.21 -6.11 -6.63
N ASP A 46 10.40 -6.63 -5.44
CA ASP A 46 11.68 -7.20 -5.08
C ASP A 46 11.98 -8.42 -5.93
N GLN A 47 11.00 -9.24 -6.17
CA GLN A 47 11.21 -10.41 -6.99
C GLN A 47 11.50 -10.04 -8.43
N MET A 48 10.82 -9.07 -8.92
CA MET A 48 11.05 -8.69 -10.28
C MET A 48 12.40 -8.13 -10.51
N LYS A 49 12.95 -7.47 -9.50
CA LYS A 49 14.19 -6.88 -9.75
C LYS A 49 15.30 -7.77 -9.53
N GLU A 50 15.31 -8.92 -9.21
CA GLU A 50 16.34 -9.72 -8.92
C GLU A 50 17.12 -10.11 -9.84
N PRO A 51 17.92 -10.24 -9.97
CA PRO A 51 18.49 -10.41 -10.90
C PRO A 51 19.37 -11.33 -11.07
N GLU A 52 19.77 -11.67 -10.99
CA GLU A 52 20.28 -12.14 -11.15
C GLU A 52 20.94 -12.49 -10.95
N GLU A 53 21.41 -12.88 -10.77
CA GLU A 53 21.97 -13.10 -10.49
C GLU A 53 22.46 -13.31 -10.78
N GLY A 54 22.48 -13.60 -10.89
CA GLY A 54 22.99 -13.70 -11.02
C GLY A 54 23.48 -13.92 -11.35
#